data_1c0e48a59f906571b75822b0fa741598
#
_entry.id   1c0e48a59f906571b75822b0fa741598
#
_cell.length_a   1.000
_cell.length_b   1.000
_cell.length_c   1.000
_cell.angle_alpha   90.00
_cell.angle_beta   90.00
_cell.angle_gamma   90.00
#
_symmetry.space_group_name_H-M   'P 1'
#
loop_
_entity.id
_entity.type
_entity.pdbx_description
1 polymer ?
#
loop_
_entity_poly.entity_id
_entity_poly.type
_entity_poly.pdbx_seq_one_letter_code
_entity_poly.pdbx_strand_id
1 'polypeptide(L)'
;VKGSAVNPVLREGNSDRRAPKAVKNYAKVNPHSMGVWSSDSKTHVATMCEGDFHHNEKSVCVENATDVKIELFTTDGNIVLKESTPLLAKEIIDASVMSKKALLSFLENEIAAAKDS
;
A
#
# COMPACT_ATOMS: atom_id res chain seq x y z
N VAL A 1 3.61 9.49 1.06
CA VAL A 1 3.08 10.40 2.07
C VAL A 1 4.18 10.73 3.06
N LYS A 2 4.94 11.73 2.70
CA LYS A 2 6.14 12.11 3.42
C LYS A 2 5.80 12.62 4.81
N GLY A 3 6.27 11.94 5.85
CA GLY A 3 6.22 12.37 7.24
C GLY A 3 5.01 11.96 8.06
N SER A 4 3.89 11.60 7.48
CA SER A 4 2.69 11.25 8.26
C SER A 4 2.70 9.81 8.77
N ALA A 5 3.30 8.88 8.04
CA ALA A 5 3.45 7.50 8.47
C ALA A 5 4.68 7.27 9.36
N VAL A 6 5.72 8.07 9.18
CA VAL A 6 7.02 7.93 9.87
C VAL A 6 7.07 8.72 11.19
N ASN A 7 6.35 9.83 11.28
CA ASN A 7 6.25 10.67 12.48
C ASN A 7 4.82 10.78 12.95
N PRO A 8 4.19 9.70 13.33
CA PRO A 8 2.75 9.73 13.40
C PRO A 8 2.20 10.43 14.60
N VAL A 9 2.90 10.54 15.68
CA VAL A 9 2.13 10.38 16.90
C VAL A 9 2.17 11.55 17.82
N LEU A 10 3.23 12.28 17.78
CA LEU A 10 3.48 13.23 18.85
C LEU A 10 3.44 14.69 18.40
N ARG A 11 3.06 14.94 17.14
CA ARG A 11 2.93 16.30 16.63
C ARG A 11 1.49 16.71 16.56
N GLU A 12 1.17 17.78 17.25
CA GLU A 12 -0.08 18.50 17.09
C GLU A 12 -0.36 18.81 15.61
N GLY A 13 -1.60 18.63 15.16
CA GLY A 13 -1.98 18.84 13.77
C GLY A 13 -1.57 17.76 12.78
N ASN A 14 -0.99 16.65 13.23
CA ASN A 14 -0.59 15.55 12.37
C ASN A 14 -1.77 14.95 11.58
N SER A 15 -2.93 14.86 12.20
CA SER A 15 -4.19 14.42 11.57
C SER A 15 -4.60 15.31 10.40
N ASP A 16 -4.39 16.61 10.52
CA ASP A 16 -4.71 17.58 9.47
C ASP A 16 -3.87 17.42 8.21
N ARG A 17 -2.67 16.91 8.36
CA ARG A 17 -1.75 16.68 7.25
C ARG A 17 -1.98 15.33 6.54
N ARG A 18 -2.70 14.41 7.16
CA ARG A 18 -2.97 13.07 6.61
C ARG A 18 -4.02 13.08 5.52
N ALA A 19 -5.02 13.94 5.62
CA ALA A 19 -6.08 14.01 4.64
C ALA A 19 -5.75 15.02 3.53
N PRO A 20 -5.82 14.62 2.25
CA PRO A 20 -5.72 15.54 1.13
C PRO A 20 -6.76 16.66 1.21
N LYS A 21 -6.42 17.85 0.73
CA LYS A 21 -7.31 19.01 0.75
C LYS A 21 -8.67 18.73 0.09
N ALA A 22 -8.68 17.99 -1.01
CA ALA A 22 -9.91 17.60 -1.69
C ALA A 22 -10.85 16.77 -0.80
N VAL A 23 -10.30 15.82 -0.05
CA VAL A 23 -11.08 15.00 0.89
C VAL A 23 -11.64 15.84 2.04
N LYS A 24 -10.83 16.74 2.60
CA LYS A 24 -11.29 17.67 3.64
C LYS A 24 -12.41 18.57 3.14
N ASN A 25 -12.28 19.13 1.96
CA ASN A 25 -13.31 19.98 1.38
C ASN A 25 -14.60 19.20 1.10
N TYR A 26 -14.50 17.98 0.58
CA TYR A 26 -15.65 17.12 0.37
C TYR A 26 -16.39 16.85 1.70
N ALA A 27 -15.67 16.46 2.73
CA ALA A 27 -16.26 16.17 4.03
C ALA A 27 -16.96 17.40 4.67
N LYS A 28 -16.44 18.60 4.42
CA LYS A 28 -17.07 19.85 4.92
C LYS A 28 -18.41 20.14 4.26
N VAL A 29 -18.54 19.86 2.97
CA VAL A 29 -19.77 20.14 2.21
C VAL A 29 -20.75 18.96 2.19
N ASN A 30 -20.28 17.77 2.57
CA ASN A 30 -21.06 16.55 2.68
C ASN A 30 -20.92 15.94 4.07
N PRO A 31 -21.34 16.66 5.13
CA PRO A 31 -21.28 16.12 6.48
C PRO A 31 -22.21 14.92 6.63
N HIS A 32 -21.74 13.89 7.31
CA HIS A 32 -22.53 12.70 7.62
C HIS A 32 -22.21 12.21 9.03
N SER A 33 -23.13 11.48 9.60
CA SER A 33 -22.93 10.76 10.87
C SER A 33 -22.72 9.27 10.56
N MET A 34 -21.75 8.68 11.20
CA MET A 34 -21.53 7.23 11.16
C MET A 34 -22.33 6.48 12.21
N GLY A 35 -23.18 7.17 12.97
CA GLY A 35 -23.96 6.60 14.05
C GLY A 35 -23.13 6.36 15.32
N VAL A 36 -23.74 5.69 16.27
CA VAL A 36 -23.11 5.29 17.52
C VAL A 36 -22.52 3.91 17.34
N TRP A 37 -21.26 3.75 17.69
CA TRP A 37 -20.62 2.43 17.67
C TRP A 37 -21.20 1.52 18.76
N SER A 38 -21.44 0.26 18.46
CA SER A 38 -21.91 -0.75 19.40
C SER A 38 -21.08 -2.03 19.28
N SER A 39 -21.18 -2.92 20.28
CA SER A 39 -20.44 -4.19 20.31
C SER A 39 -20.85 -5.18 19.21
N ASP A 40 -22.01 -5.00 18.64
CA ASP A 40 -22.55 -5.81 17.54
C ASP A 40 -22.29 -5.16 16.15
N SER A 41 -21.51 -4.10 16.12
CA SER A 41 -21.06 -3.51 14.87
C SER A 41 -20.29 -4.51 14.01
N LYS A 42 -20.62 -4.60 12.73
CA LYS A 42 -19.91 -5.41 11.73
C LYS A 42 -18.67 -4.72 11.16
N THR A 43 -18.33 -3.54 11.69
CA THR A 43 -17.13 -2.80 11.28
C THR A 43 -15.87 -3.63 11.53
N HIS A 44 -15.06 -3.80 10.51
CA HIS A 44 -13.80 -4.53 10.57
C HIS A 44 -12.74 -3.87 9.70
N VAL A 45 -11.49 -4.28 9.89
CA VAL A 45 -10.39 -3.90 9.03
C VAL A 45 -10.27 -4.94 7.92
N ALA A 46 -10.51 -4.50 6.70
CA ALA A 46 -10.33 -5.35 5.52
C ALA A 46 -8.84 -5.50 5.18
N THR A 47 -8.40 -6.73 4.91
CA THR A 47 -7.01 -7.05 4.61
C THR A 47 -6.93 -8.04 3.46
N MET A 48 -6.08 -7.76 2.47
CA MET A 48 -5.80 -8.71 1.38
C MET A 48 -5.05 -9.91 1.93
N CYS A 49 -5.38 -11.11 1.42
CA CYS A 49 -4.72 -12.36 1.78
C CYS A 49 -3.66 -12.79 0.74
N GLU A 50 -3.67 -12.16 -0.44
CA GLU A 50 -2.73 -12.43 -1.53
C GLU A 50 -2.66 -11.27 -2.51
N GLY A 51 -1.61 -11.22 -3.32
CA GLY A 51 -1.47 -10.24 -4.39
C GLY A 51 -1.14 -8.81 -3.93
N ASP A 52 -1.00 -8.56 -2.65
CA ASP A 52 -0.57 -7.31 -2.06
C ASP A 52 0.96 -7.24 -1.93
N PHE A 53 1.48 -6.11 -1.51
CA PHE A 53 2.92 -5.90 -1.35
C PHE A 53 3.54 -6.87 -0.34
N HIS A 54 2.86 -7.15 0.75
CA HIS A 54 3.37 -8.03 1.81
C HIS A 54 3.54 -9.47 1.32
N HIS A 55 2.51 -10.02 0.67
CA HIS A 55 2.54 -11.41 0.19
C HIS A 55 3.42 -11.60 -1.05
N ASN A 56 3.65 -10.53 -1.81
CA ASN A 56 4.51 -10.56 -3.00
C ASN A 56 5.95 -10.12 -2.73
N GLU A 57 6.29 -9.81 -1.48
CA GLU A 57 7.63 -9.38 -1.12
C GLU A 57 8.65 -10.51 -1.31
N LYS A 58 9.77 -10.18 -1.93
CA LYS A 58 10.94 -11.04 -2.11
C LYS A 58 12.19 -10.28 -1.74
N SER A 59 12.97 -10.84 -0.83
CA SER A 59 14.25 -10.29 -0.42
C SER A 59 15.37 -11.30 -0.57
N VAL A 60 16.55 -10.80 -0.91
CA VAL A 60 17.76 -11.61 -1.08
C VAL A 60 18.93 -10.86 -0.46
N CYS A 61 19.71 -11.55 0.37
CA CYS A 61 21.01 -11.07 0.83
C CYS A 61 22.08 -11.49 -0.19
N VAL A 62 22.82 -10.51 -0.74
CA VAL A 62 23.90 -10.80 -1.69
C VAL A 62 25.18 -11.13 -0.92
N GLU A 63 25.82 -12.23 -1.29
CA GLU A 63 27.04 -12.70 -0.62
C GLU A 63 28.26 -11.81 -0.93
N ASN A 64 28.37 -11.36 -2.16
CA ASN A 64 29.49 -10.55 -2.66
C ASN A 64 28.96 -9.26 -3.28
N ALA A 65 29.81 -8.22 -3.29
CA ALA A 65 29.51 -7.00 -4.01
C ALA A 65 29.21 -7.33 -5.48
N THR A 66 28.12 -6.80 -6.00
CA THR A 66 27.64 -7.07 -7.35
C THR A 66 26.87 -5.88 -7.91
N ASP A 67 26.53 -5.96 -9.18
CA ASP A 67 25.64 -5.03 -9.84
C ASP A 67 24.42 -5.79 -10.34
N VAL A 68 23.24 -5.29 -10.07
CA VAL A 68 21.98 -5.92 -10.49
C VAL A 68 21.25 -5.04 -11.49
N LYS A 69 20.60 -5.71 -12.44
CA LYS A 69 19.72 -5.13 -13.43
C LYS A 69 18.27 -5.41 -13.03
N ILE A 70 17.41 -4.42 -13.15
CA ILE A 70 15.98 -4.56 -12.83
C ILE A 70 15.20 -4.57 -14.13
N GLU A 71 14.51 -5.67 -14.40
CA GLU A 71 13.70 -5.86 -15.61
C GLU A 71 12.26 -6.25 -15.26
N LEU A 72 11.33 -5.72 -16.03
CA LEU A 72 9.94 -6.13 -16.00
C LEU A 72 9.66 -7.04 -17.21
N PHE A 73 9.26 -8.26 -16.93
CA PHE A 73 8.86 -9.23 -17.98
C PHE A 73 7.37 -9.08 -18.26
N THR A 74 7.02 -8.76 -19.49
CA THR A 74 5.63 -8.64 -19.94
C THR A 74 5.36 -9.60 -21.10
N THR A 75 4.09 -9.78 -21.46
CA THR A 75 3.68 -10.58 -22.63
C THR A 75 4.22 -10.01 -23.94
N ASP A 76 4.45 -8.71 -23.98
CA ASP A 76 4.88 -7.98 -25.19
C ASP A 76 6.41 -7.77 -25.25
N GLY A 77 7.13 -8.30 -24.27
CA GLY A 77 8.59 -8.20 -24.16
C GLY A 77 9.08 -7.70 -22.81
N ASN A 78 10.39 -7.57 -22.69
CA ASN A 78 11.03 -7.13 -21.46
C ASN A 78 11.25 -5.62 -21.50
N ILE A 79 10.97 -4.98 -20.37
CA ILE A 79 11.23 -3.55 -20.16
C ILE A 79 12.30 -3.43 -19.10
N VAL A 80 13.42 -2.79 -19.42
CA VAL A 80 14.46 -2.49 -18.45
C VAL A 80 14.03 -1.29 -17.63
N LEU A 81 13.84 -1.50 -16.34
CA LEU A 81 13.47 -0.45 -15.40
C LEU A 81 14.70 0.28 -14.87
N LYS A 82 15.80 -0.46 -14.68
CA LYS A 82 17.08 0.10 -14.25
C LYS A 82 18.22 -0.80 -14.72
N GLU A 83 19.17 -0.22 -15.44
CA GLU A 83 20.28 -0.98 -16.03
C GLU A 83 21.30 -1.42 -14.99
N SER A 84 21.54 -0.64 -13.94
CA SER A 84 22.58 -0.90 -12.96
C SER A 84 22.16 -0.39 -11.59
N THR A 85 22.32 -1.24 -10.61
CA THR A 85 22.17 -0.91 -9.18
C THR A 85 23.31 -1.62 -8.43
N PRO A 86 24.36 -0.90 -8.05
CA PRO A 86 25.47 -1.49 -7.31
C PRO A 86 25.01 -1.90 -5.90
N LEU A 87 25.39 -3.10 -5.50
CA LEU A 87 25.15 -3.65 -4.17
C LEU A 87 26.48 -4.01 -3.52
N LEU A 88 26.61 -3.72 -2.25
CA LEU A 88 27.74 -4.11 -1.44
C LEU A 88 27.61 -5.57 -0.98
N ALA A 89 28.73 -6.18 -0.58
CA ALA A 89 28.71 -7.50 0.02
C ALA A 89 27.84 -7.52 1.28
N LYS A 90 27.00 -8.54 1.41
CA LYS A 90 26.03 -8.71 2.51
C LYS A 90 24.89 -7.68 2.55
N GLU A 91 24.74 -6.91 1.50
CA GLU A 91 23.57 -6.02 1.36
C GLU A 91 22.31 -6.82 1.01
N ILE A 92 21.17 -6.32 1.46
CA ILE A 92 19.86 -6.92 1.17
C ILE A 92 19.22 -6.11 0.05
N ILE A 93 18.79 -6.79 -1.01
CA ILE A 93 17.90 -6.23 -2.02
C ILE A 93 16.49 -6.80 -1.81
N ASP A 94 15.53 -5.93 -1.84
CA ASP A 94 14.12 -6.23 -1.60
C ASP A 94 13.25 -5.68 -2.73
N ALA A 95 12.24 -6.44 -3.14
CA ALA A 95 11.29 -6.04 -4.15
C ALA A 95 9.89 -6.55 -3.81
N SER A 96 8.89 -5.76 -4.12
CA SER A 96 7.50 -6.12 -3.95
C SER A 96 6.63 -5.54 -5.05
N VAL A 97 5.46 -6.15 -5.28
CA VAL A 97 4.51 -5.71 -6.29
C VAL A 97 3.08 -5.90 -5.80
N MET A 98 2.21 -4.96 -6.15
CA MET A 98 0.76 -5.06 -5.96
C MET A 98 0.10 -5.56 -7.24
N SER A 99 -0.64 -6.66 -7.18
CA SER A 99 -1.47 -7.13 -8.28
C SER A 99 -2.71 -6.25 -8.43
N LYS A 100 -2.79 -5.51 -9.52
CA LYS A 100 -3.98 -4.68 -9.81
C LYS A 100 -5.27 -5.52 -9.86
N LYS A 101 -5.21 -6.72 -10.45
CA LYS A 101 -6.36 -7.62 -10.55
C LYS A 101 -6.83 -8.06 -9.16
N ALA A 102 -5.91 -8.50 -8.30
CA ALA A 102 -6.23 -8.91 -6.94
C ALA A 102 -6.79 -7.75 -6.12
N LEU A 103 -6.19 -6.56 -6.24
CA LEU A 103 -6.67 -5.36 -5.56
C LEU A 103 -8.09 -4.98 -5.98
N LEU A 104 -8.40 -5.00 -7.27
CA LEU A 104 -9.75 -4.68 -7.76
C LEU A 104 -10.79 -5.68 -7.25
N SER A 105 -10.50 -6.97 -7.34
CA SER A 105 -11.38 -8.02 -6.82
C SER A 105 -11.60 -7.89 -5.31
N PHE A 106 -10.55 -7.62 -4.56
CA PHE A 106 -10.64 -7.35 -3.13
C PHE A 106 -11.56 -6.16 -2.82
N LEU A 107 -11.35 -5.02 -3.48
CA LEU A 107 -12.18 -3.82 -3.27
C LEU A 107 -13.64 -4.05 -3.64
N GLU A 108 -13.92 -4.76 -4.72
CA GLU A 108 -15.29 -5.10 -5.13
C GLU A 108 -15.98 -5.94 -4.06
N ASN A 109 -15.32 -6.96 -3.52
CA ASN A 109 -15.87 -7.83 -2.48
C ASN A 109 -16.13 -7.07 -1.18
N GLU A 110 -15.17 -6.25 -0.72
CA GLU A 110 -15.31 -5.49 0.52
C GLU A 110 -16.39 -4.40 0.42
N ILE A 111 -16.50 -3.74 -0.74
CA ILE A 111 -17.58 -2.76 -0.97
C ILE A 111 -18.95 -3.45 -1.02
N ALA A 112 -19.05 -4.63 -1.62
CA ALA A 112 -20.30 -5.40 -1.62
C ALA A 112 -20.67 -5.80 -0.19
N ALA A 113 -19.74 -6.37 0.58
CA ALA A 113 -19.96 -6.73 1.97
C ALA A 113 -20.38 -5.54 2.84
N ALA A 114 -19.77 -4.37 2.62
CA ALA A 114 -20.14 -3.15 3.34
C ALA A 114 -21.55 -2.61 2.98
N LYS A 115 -22.07 -2.92 1.79
CA LYS A 115 -23.45 -2.55 1.42
C LYS A 115 -24.50 -3.47 2.03
N ASP A 116 -24.12 -4.71 2.32
CA ASP A 116 -25.01 -5.73 2.86
C ASP A 116 -25.01 -5.76 4.41
N SER A 117 -24.22 -4.89 5.05
CA SER A 117 -24.03 -4.86 6.51
C SER A 117 -24.87 -3.78 7.24
#